data_1035dd86c5d766e319021d6b26177e28
#
_entry.id   1035dd86c5d766e319021d6b26177e28
#
_cell.length_a   1.000
_cell.length_b   1.000
_cell.length_c   1.000
_cell.angle_alpha   90.00
_cell.angle_beta   90.00
_cell.angle_gamma   90.00
#
_symmetry.space_group_name_H-M   'P 1'
#
loop_
_entity.id
_entity.type
_entity.pdbx_description
1 polymer ?
#
loop_
_entity_poly.entity_id
_entity_poly.type
_entity_poly.pdbx_seq_one_letter_code
_entity_poly.pdbx_strand_id
1 'polypeptide(L)'
;MLMKVFERYFSRNPVSRQLSFEADTAVIVIIPVFNDPDIFATLDSLCCCSVMNIKAGVLIVVNHSEVCPQEIKTRNIGLSDTLKRYVRDRQTDRLRFGVGEAFDLPAKYAGVGLARKIAMDLSAAFFYRNGRIDAPILSLDADTWVEPNYLEEVVRYFQEKSVAGVSIAYAHRLEEAGMTVQAREAIMKYELYLRYYRLALEYTGHPHAYHCIGSA
;
A
#
# COMPACT_ATOMS: atom_id res chain seq x y z
N MET A 1 -5.22 -26.81 -1.43
CA MET A 1 -5.71 -26.16 -2.66
C MET A 1 -4.98 -24.83 -2.91
N LEU A 2 -4.89 -23.93 -1.97
CA LEU A 2 -4.22 -22.61 -2.10
C LEU A 2 -2.74 -22.72 -2.53
N MET A 3 -1.94 -23.61 -1.96
CA MET A 3 -0.53 -23.79 -2.33
C MET A 3 -0.34 -23.99 -3.85
N LYS A 4 -1.16 -24.84 -4.48
CA LYS A 4 -1.11 -25.09 -5.94
C LYS A 4 -1.43 -23.83 -6.77
N VAL A 5 -2.25 -22.90 -6.22
CA VAL A 5 -2.55 -21.62 -6.89
C VAL A 5 -1.30 -20.74 -6.89
N PHE A 6 -0.59 -20.65 -5.76
CA PHE A 6 0.68 -19.91 -5.66
C PHE A 6 1.76 -20.51 -6.58
N GLU A 7 1.94 -21.83 -6.58
CA GLU A 7 2.88 -22.53 -7.47
C GLU A 7 2.61 -22.19 -8.94
N ARG A 8 1.33 -22.31 -9.36
CA ARG A 8 0.93 -21.96 -10.73
C ARG A 8 1.10 -20.48 -11.04
N TYR A 9 0.85 -19.60 -10.08
CA TYR A 9 1.03 -18.16 -10.25
C TYR A 9 2.50 -17.83 -10.45
N PHE A 10 3.37 -18.28 -9.55
CA PHE A 10 4.80 -17.97 -9.59
C PHE A 10 5.57 -18.68 -10.70
N SER A 11 5.06 -19.80 -11.22
CA SER A 11 5.61 -20.38 -12.44
C SER A 11 5.46 -19.48 -13.68
N ARG A 12 4.46 -18.61 -13.68
CA ARG A 12 4.18 -17.63 -14.76
C ARG A 12 4.70 -16.23 -14.45
N ASN A 13 4.83 -15.89 -13.18
CA ASN A 13 5.28 -14.60 -12.68
C ASN A 13 6.45 -14.82 -11.70
N PRO A 14 7.64 -15.14 -12.20
CA PRO A 14 8.78 -15.45 -11.33
C PRO A 14 9.23 -14.22 -10.56
N VAL A 15 9.43 -14.39 -9.26
CA VAL A 15 9.91 -13.34 -8.35
C VAL A 15 11.31 -13.70 -7.86
N SER A 16 12.33 -12.98 -8.34
CA SER A 16 13.74 -13.22 -7.99
C SER A 16 14.20 -12.50 -6.72
N ARG A 17 13.63 -11.32 -6.44
CA ARG A 17 13.98 -10.54 -5.25
C ARG A 17 13.37 -11.16 -3.99
N GLN A 18 14.07 -10.99 -2.87
CA GLN A 18 13.59 -11.43 -1.57
C GLN A 18 13.42 -10.23 -0.63
N LEU A 19 12.39 -10.30 0.20
CA LEU A 19 12.18 -9.32 1.27
C LEU A 19 12.92 -9.79 2.54
N SER A 20 13.54 -8.83 3.22
CA SER A 20 14.29 -9.08 4.46
C SER A 20 13.43 -8.81 5.69
N PHE A 21 12.19 -9.32 5.70
CA PHE A 21 11.31 -9.27 6.86
C PHE A 21 11.44 -10.54 7.70
N GLU A 22 10.95 -10.51 8.94
CA GLU A 22 10.91 -11.67 9.82
C GLU A 22 9.92 -12.72 9.28
N ALA A 23 10.26 -13.99 9.36
CA ALA A 23 9.44 -15.08 8.81
C ALA A 23 8.01 -15.14 9.40
N ASP A 24 7.84 -14.66 10.63
CA ASP A 24 6.56 -14.57 11.34
C ASP A 24 5.80 -13.25 11.13
N THR A 25 6.23 -12.42 10.17
CA THR A 25 5.51 -11.19 9.77
C THR A 25 4.03 -11.50 9.48
N ALA A 26 3.13 -10.81 10.18
CA ALA A 26 1.70 -11.07 10.13
C ALA A 26 0.97 -10.30 9.02
N VAL A 27 1.54 -9.19 8.58
CA VAL A 27 0.95 -8.29 7.57
C VAL A 27 2.06 -7.56 6.82
N ILE A 28 1.85 -7.30 5.54
CA ILE A 28 2.73 -6.42 4.76
C ILE A 28 1.89 -5.28 4.17
N VAL A 29 2.30 -4.04 4.47
CA VAL A 29 1.78 -2.83 3.81
C VAL A 29 2.65 -2.55 2.59
N ILE A 30 2.04 -2.38 1.43
CA ILE A 30 2.74 -1.99 0.20
C ILE A 30 2.40 -0.55 -0.16
N ILE A 31 3.41 0.25 -0.49
CA ILE A 31 3.26 1.66 -0.84
C ILE A 31 3.98 1.95 -2.15
N PRO A 32 3.26 2.07 -3.27
CA PRO A 32 3.85 2.55 -4.51
C PRO A 32 4.11 4.06 -4.42
N VAL A 33 5.30 4.50 -4.81
CA VAL A 33 5.73 5.91 -4.73
C VAL A 33 6.22 6.40 -6.08
N PHE A 34 5.71 7.55 -6.51
CA PHE A 34 6.16 8.23 -7.72
C PHE A 34 6.29 9.72 -7.46
N ASN A 35 7.53 10.20 -7.26
CA ASN A 35 7.85 11.62 -7.05
C ASN A 35 6.95 12.30 -5.99
N ASP A 36 6.67 11.59 -4.91
CA ASP A 36 5.75 12.02 -3.87
C ASP A 36 6.50 12.27 -2.54
N PRO A 37 6.64 13.53 -2.11
CA PRO A 37 7.28 13.87 -0.85
C PRO A 37 6.41 13.58 0.38
N ASP A 38 5.09 13.42 0.24
CA ASP A 38 4.16 13.22 1.35
C ASP A 38 4.31 11.82 1.98
N ILE A 39 5.03 10.92 1.30
CA ILE A 39 5.38 9.58 1.79
C ILE A 39 5.97 9.60 3.21
N PHE A 40 6.72 10.62 3.60
CA PHE A 40 7.32 10.67 4.93
C PHE A 40 6.26 10.81 6.03
N ALA A 41 5.20 11.59 5.81
CA ALA A 41 4.08 11.71 6.74
C ALA A 41 3.29 10.40 6.84
N THR A 42 3.11 9.69 5.72
CA THR A 42 2.53 8.34 5.69
C THR A 42 3.35 7.36 6.53
N LEU A 43 4.68 7.36 6.36
CA LEU A 43 5.58 6.49 7.14
C LEU A 43 5.57 6.84 8.63
N ASP A 44 5.51 8.13 8.99
CA ASP A 44 5.41 8.56 10.39
C ASP A 44 4.09 8.07 11.01
N SER A 45 2.97 8.12 10.28
CA SER A 45 1.70 7.57 10.78
C SER A 45 1.78 6.06 11.01
N LEU A 46 2.45 5.32 10.13
CA LEU A 46 2.69 3.87 10.32
C LEU A 46 3.62 3.58 11.50
N CYS A 47 4.63 4.43 11.75
CA CYS A 47 5.49 4.32 12.94
C CYS A 47 4.73 4.53 14.24
N CYS A 48 3.62 5.29 14.21
CA CYS A 48 2.74 5.51 15.36
C CYS A 48 1.73 4.37 15.59
N CYS A 49 1.66 3.39 14.66
CA CYS A 49 0.75 2.26 14.82
C CYS A 49 1.16 1.35 15.98
N SER A 50 0.16 0.86 16.71
CA SER A 50 0.34 -0.22 17.65
C SER A 50 0.70 -1.52 16.90
N VAL A 51 1.76 -2.18 17.35
CA VAL A 51 2.23 -3.48 16.85
C VAL A 51 2.60 -4.40 18.03
N MET A 52 1.90 -4.25 19.16
CA MET A 52 2.25 -4.96 20.40
C MET A 52 2.18 -6.49 20.25
N ASN A 53 1.23 -6.98 19.46
CA ASN A 53 0.94 -8.41 19.33
C ASN A 53 1.26 -8.98 17.95
N ILE A 54 1.77 -8.17 17.03
CA ILE A 54 2.05 -8.56 15.64
C ILE A 54 3.43 -8.11 15.21
N LYS A 55 3.94 -8.72 14.13
CA LYS A 55 5.05 -8.17 13.34
C LYS A 55 4.52 -7.71 11.99
N ALA A 56 4.88 -6.52 11.60
CA ALA A 56 4.45 -5.91 10.35
C ALA A 56 5.65 -5.53 9.46
N GLY A 57 5.49 -5.71 8.17
CA GLY A 57 6.40 -5.23 7.14
C GLY A 57 5.80 -4.06 6.37
N VAL A 58 6.60 -3.07 6.00
CA VAL A 58 6.21 -1.99 5.09
C VAL A 58 7.15 -2.02 3.89
N LEU A 59 6.61 -2.30 2.71
CA LEU A 59 7.35 -2.34 1.46
C LEU A 59 7.03 -1.11 0.62
N ILE A 60 7.99 -0.21 0.51
CA ILE A 60 7.92 0.99 -0.30
C ILE A 60 8.52 0.68 -1.67
N VAL A 61 7.80 0.95 -2.77
CA VAL A 61 8.30 0.75 -4.13
C VAL A 61 8.32 2.06 -4.89
N VAL A 62 9.51 2.65 -5.01
CA VAL A 62 9.72 3.85 -5.82
C VAL A 62 9.81 3.46 -7.29
N ASN A 63 9.00 4.10 -8.13
CA ASN A 63 8.87 3.70 -9.52
C ASN A 63 8.90 4.86 -10.49
N HIS A 64 9.34 4.60 -11.73
CA HIS A 64 9.15 5.47 -12.88
C HIS A 64 9.25 4.69 -14.20
N SER A 65 8.65 5.27 -15.24
CA SER A 65 8.71 4.76 -16.61
C SER A 65 10.05 5.06 -17.28
N GLU A 66 10.43 4.24 -18.24
CA GLU A 66 11.58 4.46 -19.12
C GLU A 66 11.51 5.79 -19.91
N VAL A 67 10.28 6.25 -20.22
CA VAL A 67 10.03 7.52 -20.93
C VAL A 67 9.80 8.71 -19.99
N CYS A 68 9.94 8.51 -18.67
CA CYS A 68 9.78 9.58 -17.70
C CYS A 68 10.85 10.68 -17.92
N PRO A 69 10.52 11.97 -17.77
CA PRO A 69 11.49 13.06 -17.85
C PRO A 69 12.69 12.84 -16.91
N GLN A 70 13.89 13.14 -17.41
CA GLN A 70 15.13 12.87 -16.66
C GLN A 70 15.16 13.55 -15.29
N GLU A 71 14.57 14.72 -15.17
CA GLU A 71 14.46 15.43 -13.88
C GLU A 71 13.67 14.62 -12.85
N ILE A 72 12.53 14.03 -13.27
CA ILE A 72 11.70 13.20 -12.39
C ILE A 72 12.41 11.88 -12.04
N LYS A 73 13.12 11.27 -13.02
CA LYS A 73 13.96 10.09 -12.73
C LYS A 73 14.99 10.39 -11.65
N THR A 74 15.70 11.51 -11.79
CA THR A 74 16.70 11.94 -10.80
C THR A 74 16.09 12.18 -9.43
N ARG A 75 14.90 12.82 -9.37
CA ARG A 75 14.17 13.02 -8.11
C ARG A 75 13.77 11.70 -7.47
N ASN A 76 13.25 10.74 -8.25
CA ASN A 76 12.87 9.42 -7.74
C ASN A 76 14.07 8.63 -7.20
N ILE A 77 15.21 8.69 -7.87
CA ILE A 77 16.45 8.07 -7.38
C ILE A 77 16.86 8.70 -6.04
N GLY A 78 16.89 10.03 -5.98
CA GLY A 78 17.20 10.77 -4.74
C GLY A 78 16.21 10.50 -3.61
N LEU A 79 14.93 10.36 -3.96
CA LEU A 79 13.87 9.99 -3.01
C LEU A 79 14.09 8.57 -2.47
N SER A 80 14.41 7.60 -3.35
CA SER A 80 14.72 6.23 -2.92
C SER A 80 15.87 6.19 -1.92
N ASP A 81 16.97 6.92 -2.20
CA ASP A 81 18.12 6.97 -1.30
C ASP A 81 17.80 7.66 0.02
N THR A 82 16.94 8.69 -0.02
CA THR A 82 16.48 9.36 1.19
C THR A 82 15.58 8.45 2.02
N LEU A 83 14.66 7.72 1.38
CA LEU A 83 13.80 6.73 2.03
C LEU A 83 14.61 5.61 2.70
N LYS A 84 15.62 5.06 2.02
CA LYS A 84 16.51 4.03 2.61
C LYS A 84 17.18 4.52 3.89
N ARG A 85 17.63 5.79 3.92
CA ARG A 85 18.20 6.41 5.13
C ARG A 85 17.13 6.64 6.19
N TYR A 86 16.00 7.21 5.79
CA TYR A 86 14.88 7.55 6.67
C TYR A 86 14.34 6.33 7.43
N VAL A 87 14.12 5.22 6.74
CA VAL A 87 13.56 4.01 7.37
C VAL A 87 14.59 3.22 8.19
N ARG A 88 15.91 3.43 7.97
CA ARG A 88 16.95 2.72 8.71
C ARG A 88 16.84 2.93 10.22
N ASP A 89 16.59 4.17 10.63
CA ASP A 89 16.55 4.57 12.03
C ASP A 89 15.17 4.31 12.68
N ARG A 90 14.20 3.85 11.88
CA ARG A 90 12.82 3.57 12.29
C ARG A 90 12.49 2.08 12.35
N GLN A 91 13.47 1.24 12.07
CA GLN A 91 13.32 -0.21 12.22
C GLN A 91 13.11 -0.57 13.70
N THR A 92 12.14 -1.41 13.96
CA THR A 92 11.93 -2.02 15.28
C THR A 92 11.86 -3.54 15.14
N ASP A 93 11.87 -4.28 16.23
CA ASP A 93 11.70 -5.74 16.17
C ASP A 93 10.32 -6.18 15.66
N ARG A 94 9.35 -5.26 15.66
CA ARG A 94 7.96 -5.55 15.27
C ARG A 94 7.50 -4.82 14.01
N LEU A 95 8.16 -3.72 13.63
CA LEU A 95 7.86 -2.96 12.41
C LEU A 95 9.11 -2.84 11.57
N ARG A 96 9.13 -3.50 10.43
CA ARG A 96 10.24 -3.51 9.49
C ARG A 96 9.88 -2.80 8.19
N PHE A 97 10.82 -2.06 7.65
CA PHE A 97 10.67 -1.34 6.40
C PHE A 97 11.63 -1.89 5.34
N GLY A 98 11.13 -2.00 4.11
CA GLY A 98 11.93 -2.31 2.93
C GLY A 98 11.68 -1.25 1.85
N VAL A 99 12.73 -0.83 1.15
CA VAL A 99 12.63 0.08 0.00
C VAL A 99 13.07 -0.67 -1.25
N GLY A 100 12.13 -0.82 -2.19
CA GLY A 100 12.34 -1.39 -3.50
C GLY A 100 12.36 -0.33 -4.60
N GLU A 101 13.03 -0.62 -5.69
CA GLU A 101 13.12 0.22 -6.86
C GLU A 101 12.56 -0.51 -8.07
N ALA A 102 11.65 0.16 -8.79
CA ALA A 102 11.04 -0.29 -10.03
C ALA A 102 11.21 0.82 -11.09
N PHE A 103 12.48 1.02 -11.47
CA PHE A 103 12.88 2.07 -12.40
C PHE A 103 12.84 1.59 -13.86
N ASP A 104 12.67 2.52 -14.77
CA ASP A 104 12.63 2.31 -16.22
C ASP A 104 11.60 1.25 -16.64
N LEU A 105 10.45 1.27 -15.99
CA LEU A 105 9.34 0.39 -16.33
C LEU A 105 8.87 0.64 -17.78
N PRO A 106 8.51 -0.40 -18.53
CA PRO A 106 8.02 -0.26 -19.89
C PRO A 106 6.85 0.72 -19.98
N ALA A 107 6.94 1.73 -20.85
CA ALA A 107 6.00 2.84 -20.96
C ALA A 107 4.53 2.39 -21.04
N LYS A 108 4.29 1.28 -21.76
CA LYS A 108 2.95 0.71 -21.96
C LYS A 108 2.27 0.28 -20.64
N TYR A 109 3.05 -0.11 -19.63
CA TYR A 109 2.52 -0.70 -18.39
C TYR A 109 2.89 0.11 -17.15
N ALA A 110 3.79 1.08 -17.30
CA ALA A 110 4.27 1.89 -16.19
C ALA A 110 3.15 2.67 -15.50
N GLY A 111 3.26 2.82 -14.20
CA GLY A 111 2.32 3.54 -13.36
C GLY A 111 2.10 2.85 -12.02
N VAL A 112 1.25 3.45 -11.20
CA VAL A 112 0.92 2.98 -9.86
C VAL A 112 0.43 1.52 -9.83
N GLY A 113 -0.33 1.10 -10.85
CA GLY A 113 -0.84 -0.27 -10.95
C GLY A 113 0.27 -1.31 -11.10
N LEU A 114 1.28 -1.06 -11.95
CA LEU A 114 2.40 -1.99 -12.08
C LEU A 114 3.31 -1.97 -10.86
N ALA A 115 3.56 -0.81 -10.27
CA ALA A 115 4.34 -0.69 -9.05
C ALA A 115 3.65 -1.45 -7.89
N ARG A 116 2.33 -1.29 -7.75
CA ARG A 116 1.51 -2.04 -6.78
C ARG A 116 1.58 -3.54 -7.03
N LYS A 117 1.45 -3.97 -8.29
CA LYS A 117 1.59 -5.39 -8.66
C LYS A 117 2.95 -5.95 -8.27
N ILE A 118 4.04 -5.24 -8.55
CA ILE A 118 5.40 -5.65 -8.18
C ILE A 118 5.51 -5.84 -6.66
N ALA A 119 5.00 -4.87 -5.89
CA ALA A 119 5.01 -4.94 -4.43
C ALA A 119 4.15 -6.10 -3.89
N MET A 120 2.97 -6.34 -4.48
CA MET A 120 2.10 -7.47 -4.15
C MET A 120 2.79 -8.81 -4.44
N ASP A 121 3.41 -8.95 -5.61
CA ASP A 121 4.09 -10.18 -6.00
C ASP A 121 5.26 -10.51 -5.06
N LEU A 122 6.05 -9.50 -4.68
CA LEU A 122 7.13 -9.64 -3.70
C LEU A 122 6.59 -10.09 -2.33
N SER A 123 5.52 -9.46 -1.86
CA SER A 123 4.89 -9.76 -0.57
C SER A 123 4.24 -11.15 -0.57
N ALA A 124 3.53 -11.50 -1.63
CA ALA A 124 2.92 -12.81 -1.80
C ALA A 124 3.97 -13.93 -1.87
N ALA A 125 5.09 -13.68 -2.58
CA ALA A 125 6.20 -14.63 -2.65
C ALA A 125 6.89 -14.79 -1.29
N PHE A 126 7.01 -13.72 -0.51
CA PHE A 126 7.52 -13.76 0.86
C PHE A 126 6.61 -14.63 1.75
N PHE A 127 5.31 -14.37 1.76
CA PHE A 127 4.35 -15.16 2.55
C PHE A 127 4.30 -16.62 2.11
N TYR A 128 4.32 -16.89 0.81
CA TYR A 128 4.37 -18.25 0.28
C TYR A 128 5.59 -19.02 0.78
N ARG A 129 6.80 -18.44 0.72
CA ARG A 129 8.04 -19.07 1.19
C ARG A 129 8.07 -19.34 2.68
N ASN A 130 7.36 -18.54 3.46
CA ASN A 130 7.28 -18.66 4.93
C ASN A 130 6.04 -19.41 5.41
N GLY A 131 5.26 -20.02 4.50
CA GLY A 131 4.05 -20.79 4.85
C GLY A 131 2.88 -19.96 5.39
N ARG A 132 2.87 -18.64 5.12
CA ARG A 132 1.86 -17.68 5.59
C ARG A 132 0.96 -17.19 4.47
N ILE A 133 0.41 -18.11 3.70
CA ILE A 133 -0.38 -17.83 2.50
C ILE A 133 -1.74 -17.14 2.75
N ASP A 134 -2.16 -17.06 3.99
CA ASP A 134 -3.36 -16.41 4.49
C ASP A 134 -3.11 -15.01 5.07
N ALA A 135 -1.84 -14.59 5.16
CA ALA A 135 -1.49 -13.29 5.71
C ALA A 135 -1.91 -12.13 4.77
N PRO A 136 -2.51 -11.06 5.30
CA PRO A 136 -2.97 -9.95 4.48
C PRO A 136 -1.85 -9.10 3.90
N ILE A 137 -2.08 -8.61 2.68
CA ILE A 137 -1.29 -7.57 2.01
C ILE A 137 -2.17 -6.34 1.91
N LEU A 138 -1.74 -5.23 2.51
CA LEU A 138 -2.45 -3.96 2.51
C LEU A 138 -1.86 -3.04 1.45
N SER A 139 -2.72 -2.44 0.62
CA SER A 139 -2.29 -1.40 -0.32
C SER A 139 -2.58 -0.04 0.28
N LEU A 140 -1.56 0.80 0.40
CA LEU A 140 -1.66 2.16 0.90
C LEU A 140 -1.03 3.11 -0.11
N ASP A 141 -1.62 4.27 -0.34
CA ASP A 141 -1.02 5.30 -1.19
C ASP A 141 -0.02 6.16 -0.39
N ALA A 142 0.90 6.80 -1.10
CA ALA A 142 2.02 7.52 -0.50
C ALA A 142 1.63 8.77 0.30
N ASP A 143 0.42 9.27 0.12
CA ASP A 143 -0.17 10.44 0.77
C ASP A 143 -1.25 10.11 1.81
N THR A 144 -1.37 8.85 2.18
CA THR A 144 -2.44 8.36 3.09
C THR A 144 -1.91 8.17 4.51
N TRP A 145 -2.58 8.75 5.49
CA TRP A 145 -2.30 8.56 6.90
C TRP A 145 -3.20 7.51 7.50
N VAL A 146 -2.68 6.79 8.47
CA VAL A 146 -3.41 5.70 9.14
C VAL A 146 -3.58 5.98 10.63
N GLU A 147 -4.66 5.46 11.19
CA GLU A 147 -4.91 5.53 12.64
C GLU A 147 -3.97 4.59 13.42
N PRO A 148 -3.67 4.90 14.68
CA PRO A 148 -2.74 4.09 15.49
C PRO A 148 -3.11 2.61 15.63
N ASN A 149 -4.38 2.25 15.53
CA ASN A 149 -4.85 0.86 15.62
C ASN A 149 -4.91 0.13 14.26
N TYR A 150 -4.54 0.80 13.15
CA TYR A 150 -4.73 0.31 11.78
C TYR A 150 -4.20 -1.11 11.56
N LEU A 151 -2.94 -1.36 11.90
CA LEU A 151 -2.29 -2.65 11.62
C LEU A 151 -2.88 -3.80 12.45
N GLU A 152 -3.11 -3.58 13.72
CA GLU A 152 -3.66 -4.62 14.62
C GLU A 152 -5.12 -4.92 14.28
N GLU A 153 -5.93 -3.89 14.00
CA GLU A 153 -7.34 -4.08 13.62
C GLU A 153 -7.50 -4.86 12.32
N VAL A 154 -6.69 -4.59 11.31
CA VAL A 154 -6.76 -5.34 10.06
C VAL A 154 -6.35 -6.80 10.27
N VAL A 155 -5.24 -7.06 10.96
CA VAL A 155 -4.80 -8.43 11.25
C VAL A 155 -5.86 -9.17 12.05
N ARG A 156 -6.41 -8.55 13.10
CA ARG A 156 -7.50 -9.11 13.92
C ARG A 156 -8.72 -9.45 13.06
N TYR A 157 -9.13 -8.54 12.17
CA TYR A 157 -10.28 -8.75 11.30
C TYR A 157 -10.11 -9.97 10.39
N PHE A 158 -8.94 -10.14 9.76
CA PHE A 158 -8.65 -11.31 8.92
C PHE A 158 -8.56 -12.62 9.72
N GLN A 159 -8.13 -12.56 10.97
CA GLN A 159 -8.10 -13.74 11.88
C GLN A 159 -9.50 -14.15 12.31
N GLU A 160 -10.38 -13.19 12.60
CA GLU A 160 -11.74 -13.45 13.08
C GLU A 160 -12.73 -13.77 11.97
N LYS A 161 -12.50 -13.27 10.76
CA LYS A 161 -13.42 -13.39 9.62
C LYS A 161 -12.77 -14.17 8.48
N SER A 162 -13.55 -15.09 7.92
CA SER A 162 -13.15 -15.83 6.71
C SER A 162 -13.46 -14.97 5.47
N VAL A 163 -12.60 -14.00 5.20
CA VAL A 163 -12.74 -13.07 4.06
C VAL A 163 -11.52 -13.14 3.16
N ALA A 164 -11.71 -12.96 1.86
CA ALA A 164 -10.64 -12.93 0.86
C ALA A 164 -10.06 -11.53 0.64
N GLY A 165 -10.77 -10.50 1.05
CA GLY A 165 -10.36 -9.11 0.93
C GLY A 165 -11.32 -8.18 1.64
N VAL A 166 -10.86 -6.99 1.97
CA VAL A 166 -11.62 -5.93 2.62
C VAL A 166 -11.29 -4.59 1.97
N SER A 167 -12.27 -3.69 1.92
CA SER A 167 -12.05 -2.28 1.64
C SER A 167 -12.11 -1.53 2.96
N ILE A 168 -11.06 -0.78 3.24
CA ILE A 168 -10.93 -0.01 4.48
C ILE A 168 -11.58 1.35 4.27
N ALA A 169 -12.38 1.78 5.25
CA ALA A 169 -12.98 3.12 5.20
C ALA A 169 -11.91 4.20 5.26
N TYR A 170 -12.03 5.19 4.41
CA TYR A 170 -11.16 6.36 4.39
C TYR A 170 -11.99 7.64 4.27
N ALA A 171 -11.39 8.76 4.60
CA ALA A 171 -11.97 10.09 4.42
C ALA A 171 -10.87 11.08 4.07
N HIS A 172 -11.17 12.03 3.21
CA HIS A 172 -10.25 13.14 2.94
C HIS A 172 -10.20 14.09 4.14
N ARG A 173 -9.02 14.62 4.39
CA ARG A 173 -8.81 15.59 5.46
C ARG A 173 -9.42 16.93 5.06
N LEU A 174 -10.25 17.48 5.94
CA LEU A 174 -10.91 18.77 5.72
C LEU A 174 -10.25 19.92 6.50
N GLU A 175 -9.23 19.60 7.32
CA GLU A 175 -8.57 20.56 8.22
C GLU A 175 -7.06 20.45 8.02
N GLU A 176 -6.59 21.02 6.91
CA GLU A 176 -5.15 21.17 6.66
C GLU A 176 -4.76 22.66 6.74
N ALA A 177 -3.58 22.90 7.32
CA ALA A 177 -3.03 24.25 7.38
C ALA A 177 -2.81 24.80 5.95
N GLY A 178 -3.45 25.93 5.65
CA GLY A 178 -3.38 26.54 4.32
C GLY A 178 -4.46 26.09 3.32
N MET A 179 -5.35 25.17 3.69
CA MET A 179 -6.48 24.80 2.85
C MET A 179 -7.43 25.97 2.64
N THR A 180 -7.72 26.31 1.38
CA THR A 180 -8.70 27.34 1.05
C THR A 180 -10.13 26.85 1.26
N VAL A 181 -11.06 27.77 1.46
CA VAL A 181 -12.51 27.45 1.57
C VAL A 181 -12.98 26.71 0.31
N GLN A 182 -12.54 27.15 -0.86
CA GLN A 182 -12.90 26.52 -2.14
C GLN A 182 -12.38 25.10 -2.24
N ALA A 183 -11.15 24.82 -1.78
CA ALA A 183 -10.58 23.47 -1.77
C ALA A 183 -11.37 22.56 -0.82
N ARG A 184 -11.71 23.03 0.38
CA ARG A 184 -12.57 22.30 1.34
C ARG A 184 -13.93 21.95 0.74
N GLU A 185 -14.60 22.92 0.12
CA GLU A 185 -15.88 22.68 -0.54
C GLU A 185 -15.78 21.68 -1.69
N ALA A 186 -14.71 21.74 -2.48
CA ALA A 186 -14.46 20.78 -3.57
C ALA A 186 -14.30 19.35 -3.01
N ILE A 187 -13.52 19.18 -1.95
CA ILE A 187 -13.34 17.87 -1.28
C ILE A 187 -14.68 17.37 -0.71
N MET A 188 -15.45 18.21 -0.04
CA MET A 188 -16.77 17.82 0.49
C MET A 188 -17.73 17.38 -0.62
N LYS A 189 -17.77 18.08 -1.75
CA LYS A 189 -18.57 17.68 -2.92
C LYS A 189 -18.10 16.37 -3.52
N TYR A 190 -16.78 16.14 -3.58
CA TYR A 190 -16.21 14.88 -4.05
C TYR A 190 -16.56 13.72 -3.13
N GLU A 191 -16.45 13.88 -1.81
CA GLU A 191 -16.87 12.88 -0.83
C GLU A 191 -18.34 12.53 -0.93
N LEU A 192 -19.21 13.54 -1.09
CA LEU A 192 -20.65 13.33 -1.30
C LEU A 192 -20.91 12.56 -2.59
N TYR A 193 -20.19 12.88 -3.67
CA TYR A 193 -20.32 12.18 -4.95
C TYR A 193 -19.94 10.70 -4.80
N LEU A 194 -18.83 10.39 -4.14
CA LEU A 194 -18.37 9.00 -3.93
C LEU A 194 -19.40 8.21 -3.11
N ARG A 195 -19.95 8.80 -2.05
CA ARG A 195 -20.97 8.17 -1.20
C ARG A 195 -22.28 7.95 -1.99
N TYR A 196 -22.70 8.93 -2.77
CA TYR A 196 -23.87 8.80 -3.63
C TYR A 196 -23.68 7.70 -4.67
N TYR A 197 -22.53 7.66 -5.33
CA TYR A 197 -22.20 6.63 -6.31
C TYR A 197 -22.24 5.21 -5.69
N ARG A 198 -21.65 5.04 -4.53
CA ARG A 198 -21.71 3.77 -3.79
C ARG A 198 -23.14 3.38 -3.45
N LEU A 199 -23.92 4.32 -2.93
CA LEU A 199 -25.33 4.08 -2.58
C LEU A 199 -26.16 3.67 -3.81
N ALA A 200 -25.92 4.29 -4.97
CA ALA A 200 -26.57 3.92 -6.22
C ALA A 200 -26.23 2.49 -6.66
N LEU A 201 -24.96 2.07 -6.51
CA LEU A 201 -24.55 0.70 -6.77
C LEU A 201 -25.20 -0.30 -5.79
N GLU A 202 -25.23 0.02 -4.50
CA GLU A 202 -25.92 -0.79 -3.47
C GLU A 202 -27.40 -0.93 -3.78
N TYR A 203 -28.08 0.17 -4.14
CA TYR A 203 -29.50 0.18 -4.49
C TYR A 203 -29.82 -0.71 -5.69
N THR A 204 -28.92 -0.77 -6.68
CA THR A 204 -29.09 -1.64 -7.86
C THR A 204 -28.67 -3.09 -7.62
N GLY A 205 -28.21 -3.45 -6.42
CA GLY A 205 -27.71 -4.79 -6.10
C GLY A 205 -26.39 -5.13 -6.82
N HIS A 206 -25.60 -4.12 -7.18
CA HIS A 206 -24.32 -4.36 -7.87
C HIS A 206 -23.33 -5.10 -6.96
N PRO A 207 -22.72 -6.22 -7.42
CA PRO A 207 -21.89 -7.07 -6.57
C PRO A 207 -20.60 -6.40 -6.10
N HIS A 208 -20.20 -5.28 -6.71
CA HIS A 208 -19.01 -4.51 -6.37
C HIS A 208 -19.33 -3.11 -5.87
N ALA A 209 -20.37 -2.98 -5.04
CA ALA A 209 -20.75 -1.73 -4.40
C ALA A 209 -19.80 -1.36 -3.24
N TYR A 210 -18.49 -1.38 -3.50
CA TYR A 210 -17.47 -1.01 -2.52
C TYR A 210 -16.87 0.37 -2.84
N HIS A 211 -16.31 1.00 -1.84
CA HIS A 211 -15.46 2.17 -2.01
C HIS A 211 -14.09 1.72 -2.56
N CYS A 212 -14.01 1.50 -3.88
CA CYS A 212 -12.78 1.07 -4.55
C CYS A 212 -12.11 2.20 -5.35
N ILE A 213 -12.63 3.42 -5.28
CA ILE A 213 -12.09 4.57 -6.00
C ILE A 213 -11.26 5.36 -5.01
N GLY A 214 -9.96 5.33 -5.19
CA GLY A 214 -8.99 5.95 -4.31
C GLY A 214 -7.97 4.95 -3.78
N SER A 215 -7.29 5.33 -2.78
CA SER A 215 -6.12 4.71 -2.17
C SER A 215 -6.43 3.61 -1.15
N ALA A 216 -7.38 2.78 -1.38
CA ALA A 216 -7.62 1.68 -0.44
C ALA A 216 -7.12 0.36 -0.98
#